data_ca048e09a77a0496c0ea1e49ca069478
#
_entry.id   ca048e09a77a0496c0ea1e49ca069478
#
_cell.length_a   1.000
_cell.length_b   1.000
_cell.length_c   1.000
_cell.angle_alpha   90.00
_cell.angle_beta   90.00
_cell.angle_gamma   90.00
#
_symmetry.space_group_name_H-M   'P 1'
#
loop_
_entity.id
_entity.type
_entity.pdbx_description
1 polymer ?
#
loop_
_entity_poly.entity_id
_entity_poly.type
_entity_poly.pdbx_seq_one_letter_code
_entity_poly.pdbx_strand_id
1 'polypeptide(L)'
;MNVQYKGRQTANSFGDKLARPLEPAAIISFTEEEEDKVIAILQDTGYDFDIFGEPGFLWAEVAVDGKEDYKDFMKEWKADKEAYNL
;
A
#
# COMPACT_ATOMS: atom_id res chain seq x y z
N MET A 1 -6.17 9.61 4.19
CA MET A 1 -5.54 8.43 3.57
C MET A 1 -4.76 8.87 2.33
N ASN A 2 -3.56 8.38 2.18
CA ASN A 2 -2.67 8.83 1.12
C ASN A 2 -2.01 7.62 0.44
N VAL A 3 -1.85 7.69 -0.88
CA VAL A 3 -1.24 6.60 -1.66
C VAL A 3 -0.09 7.17 -2.46
N GLN A 4 1.06 6.49 -2.41
CA GLN A 4 2.26 6.88 -3.14
C GLN A 4 2.87 5.67 -3.83
N TYR A 5 3.50 5.90 -4.97
CA TYR A 5 4.31 4.89 -5.62
C TYR A 5 5.76 5.06 -5.16
N LYS A 6 6.37 3.95 -4.79
CA LYS A 6 7.79 3.91 -4.43
C LYS A 6 8.54 2.99 -5.39
N GLY A 7 9.52 3.54 -6.06
CA GLY A 7 10.36 2.75 -6.95
C GLY A 7 11.47 2.03 -6.21
N ARG A 8 12.41 1.52 -6.96
CA ARG A 8 13.46 0.64 -6.41
C ARG A 8 14.39 1.30 -5.41
N GLN A 9 14.57 2.59 -5.51
CA GLN A 9 15.48 3.29 -4.61
C GLN A 9 14.89 3.55 -3.23
N THR A 10 13.72 3.06 -2.96
CA THR A 10 13.05 3.32 -1.70
C THR A 10 13.76 2.76 -0.49
N ALA A 11 14.69 1.85 -0.69
CA ALA A 11 15.43 1.28 0.42
C ALA A 11 16.01 2.37 1.33
N ASN A 12 16.48 3.44 0.74
CA ASN A 12 17.08 4.54 1.51
C ASN A 12 16.06 5.37 2.24
N SER A 13 14.82 5.36 1.80
CA SER A 13 13.76 6.14 2.44
C SER A 13 13.32 5.52 3.76
N PHE A 14 13.44 4.20 3.88
CA PHE A 14 13.03 3.48 5.07
C PHE A 14 14.21 2.92 5.85
N GLY A 15 15.40 3.21 5.36
CA GLY A 15 16.60 2.64 5.94
C GLY A 15 16.89 1.26 5.40
N ASP A 16 17.99 0.72 5.84
CA ASP A 16 18.50 -0.55 5.35
C ASP A 16 17.84 -1.76 6.00
N LYS A 17 16.77 -1.57 6.72
CA LYS A 17 16.10 -2.65 7.43
C LYS A 17 14.88 -3.19 6.72
N LEU A 18 14.60 -2.72 5.53
CA LEU A 18 13.48 -3.23 4.77
C LEU A 18 13.72 -4.66 4.35
N ALA A 19 12.70 -5.48 4.50
CA ALA A 19 12.78 -6.88 4.09
C ALA A 19 12.90 -7.02 2.58
N ARG A 20 12.33 -6.06 1.83
CA ARG A 20 12.36 -6.06 0.36
C ARG A 20 12.82 -4.70 -0.14
N PRO A 21 14.07 -4.37 0.13
CA PRO A 21 14.52 -2.98 -0.02
C PRO A 21 14.50 -2.43 -1.44
N LEU A 22 14.54 -3.26 -2.44
CA LEU A 22 14.66 -2.79 -3.82
C LEU A 22 13.44 -3.06 -4.67
N GLU A 23 12.36 -3.55 -4.09
CA GLU A 23 11.16 -3.85 -4.85
C GLU A 23 10.24 -2.64 -4.90
N PRO A 24 9.62 -2.40 -6.06
CA PRO A 24 8.62 -1.34 -6.18
C PRO A 24 7.40 -1.66 -5.30
N ALA A 25 6.78 -0.63 -4.78
CA ALA A 25 5.61 -0.83 -3.93
C ALA A 25 4.68 0.38 -4.00
N ALA A 26 3.41 0.14 -3.74
CA ALA A 26 2.45 1.20 -3.45
C ALA A 26 2.36 1.33 -1.93
N ILE A 27 2.49 2.54 -1.44
CA ILE A 27 2.46 2.81 0.00
C ILE A 27 1.17 3.55 0.31
N ILE A 28 0.36 2.97 1.18
CA ILE A 28 -0.92 3.55 1.59
C ILE A 28 -0.86 3.88 3.07
N SER A 29 -0.95 5.17 3.40
CA SER A 29 -1.00 5.62 4.79
C SER A 29 -2.45 5.73 5.23
N PHE A 30 -2.75 5.29 6.45
CA PHE A 30 -4.13 5.29 6.93
C PHE A 30 -4.15 5.34 8.46
N THR A 31 -5.34 5.55 9.01
CA THR A 31 -5.54 5.59 10.46
C THR A 31 -6.01 4.24 10.98
N GLU A 32 -5.98 4.08 12.30
CA GLU A 32 -6.49 2.85 12.91
C GLU A 32 -7.97 2.62 12.59
N GLU A 33 -8.73 3.69 12.50
CA GLU A 33 -10.17 3.59 12.20
C GLU A 33 -10.40 3.05 10.79
N GLU A 34 -9.47 3.29 9.89
CA GLU A 34 -9.57 2.85 8.50
C GLU A 34 -8.99 1.47 8.28
N GLU A 35 -8.27 0.93 9.24
CA GLU A 35 -7.49 -0.28 9.06
C GLU A 35 -8.29 -1.46 8.52
N ASP A 36 -9.42 -1.77 9.13
CA ASP A 36 -10.22 -2.92 8.72
C ASP A 36 -10.70 -2.79 7.28
N LYS A 37 -11.11 -1.59 6.89
CA LYS A 37 -11.56 -1.35 5.51
C LYS A 37 -10.40 -1.42 4.53
N VAL A 38 -9.25 -0.86 4.89
CA VAL A 38 -8.07 -0.91 4.03
C VAL A 38 -7.67 -2.36 3.80
N ILE A 39 -7.62 -3.16 4.84
CA ILE A 39 -7.27 -4.58 4.70
C ILE A 39 -8.27 -5.31 3.81
N ALA A 40 -9.57 -5.07 4.02
CA ALA A 40 -10.59 -5.71 3.20
C ALA A 40 -10.44 -5.34 1.72
N ILE A 41 -10.20 -4.06 1.43
CA ILE A 41 -10.00 -3.62 0.05
C ILE A 41 -8.77 -4.27 -0.56
N LEU A 42 -7.66 -4.29 0.19
CA LEU A 42 -6.43 -4.88 -0.32
C LEU A 42 -6.58 -6.37 -0.60
N GLN A 43 -7.32 -7.09 0.25
CA GLN A 43 -7.61 -8.48 0.01
C GLN A 43 -8.43 -8.67 -1.27
N ASP A 44 -9.37 -7.78 -1.52
CA ASP A 44 -10.19 -7.84 -2.74
C ASP A 44 -9.37 -7.58 -3.99
N THR A 45 -8.34 -6.75 -3.92
CA THR A 45 -7.50 -6.49 -5.09
C THR A 45 -6.67 -7.69 -5.51
N GLY A 46 -6.39 -8.59 -4.56
CA GLY A 46 -5.57 -9.75 -4.85
C GLY A 46 -4.08 -9.49 -4.86
N TYR A 47 -3.63 -8.27 -4.60
CA TYR A 47 -2.20 -7.98 -4.52
C TYR A 47 -1.65 -8.39 -3.16
N ASP A 48 -0.39 -8.80 -3.14
CA ASP A 48 0.30 -9.08 -1.88
C ASP A 48 0.59 -7.78 -1.16
N PHE A 49 0.40 -7.77 0.15
CA PHE A 49 0.66 -6.58 0.94
C PHE A 49 1.04 -6.95 2.37
N ASP A 50 1.70 -6.00 3.03
CA ASP A 50 2.01 -6.09 4.46
C ASP A 50 1.62 -4.78 5.14
N ILE A 51 1.26 -4.86 6.40
CA ILE A 51 0.89 -3.70 7.20
C ILE A 51 2.02 -3.41 8.18
N PHE A 52 2.39 -2.15 8.28
CA PHE A 52 3.46 -1.69 9.15
C PHE A 52 3.01 -0.50 9.97
N GLY A 53 3.80 -0.17 10.97
CA GLY A 53 3.59 1.02 11.76
C GLY A 53 3.14 0.70 13.17
N GLU A 54 2.61 1.71 13.83
CA GLU A 54 2.16 1.61 15.22
C GLU A 54 0.86 2.40 15.35
N PRO A 55 0.14 2.22 16.46
CA PRO A 55 -1.13 2.93 16.65
C PRO A 55 -0.97 4.41 16.40
N GLY A 56 -1.83 4.96 15.57
CA GLY A 56 -1.79 6.37 15.19
C GLY A 56 -1.01 6.66 13.92
N PHE A 57 -0.18 5.72 13.45
CA PHE A 57 0.56 5.92 12.21
C PHE A 57 0.79 4.58 11.53
N LEU A 58 -0.11 4.23 10.64
CA LEU A 58 -0.08 2.94 9.95
C LEU A 58 0.11 3.14 8.45
N TRP A 59 0.75 2.14 7.81
CA TRP A 59 0.81 2.13 6.35
C TRP A 59 0.85 0.70 5.85
N ALA A 60 0.38 0.52 4.62
CA ALA A 60 0.46 -0.75 3.91
C ALA A 60 1.48 -0.63 2.79
N GLU A 61 2.25 -1.68 2.58
CA GLU A 61 3.13 -1.80 1.42
C GLU A 61 2.55 -2.87 0.53
N VAL A 62 2.15 -2.47 -0.67
CA VAL A 62 1.53 -3.37 -1.65
C VAL A 62 2.54 -3.67 -2.73
N ALA A 63 2.81 -4.93 -2.97
CA ALA A 63 3.79 -5.34 -3.97
C ALA A 63 3.25 -5.12 -5.38
N VAL A 64 3.97 -4.32 -6.15
CA VAL A 64 3.64 -4.09 -7.57
C VAL A 64 4.89 -4.33 -8.40
N ASP A 65 4.71 -4.68 -9.68
CA ASP A 65 5.84 -5.01 -10.55
C ASP A 65 6.53 -3.78 -11.12
N GLY A 66 5.93 -2.62 -10.97
CA GLY A 66 6.49 -1.39 -11.48
C GLY A 66 5.39 -0.36 -11.63
N LYS A 67 5.71 0.71 -12.34
CA LYS A 67 4.79 1.84 -12.46
C LYS A 67 3.49 1.49 -13.18
N GLU A 68 3.57 0.63 -14.20
CA GLU A 68 2.38 0.22 -14.93
C GLU A 68 1.46 -0.62 -14.05
N ASP A 69 2.04 -1.55 -13.31
CA ASP A 69 1.27 -2.37 -12.39
C ASP A 69 0.68 -1.52 -11.27
N TYR A 70 1.41 -0.51 -10.84
CA TYR A 70 0.89 0.44 -9.86
C TYR A 70 -0.36 1.14 -10.37
N LYS A 71 -0.37 1.53 -11.65
CA LYS A 71 -1.55 2.17 -12.25
C LYS A 71 -2.74 1.21 -12.25
N ASP A 72 -2.50 -0.06 -12.58
CA ASP A 72 -3.55 -1.07 -12.55
C ASP A 72 -4.06 -1.28 -11.12
N PHE A 73 -3.17 -1.34 -10.15
CA PHE A 73 -3.54 -1.42 -8.76
C PHE A 73 -4.43 -0.24 -8.35
N MET A 74 -4.07 0.96 -8.77
CA MET A 74 -4.83 2.15 -8.40
C MET A 74 -6.24 2.14 -8.96
N LYS A 75 -6.45 1.55 -10.13
CA LYS A 75 -7.81 1.41 -10.67
C LYS A 75 -8.66 0.51 -9.78
N GLU A 76 -8.09 -0.63 -9.37
CA GLU A 76 -8.79 -1.54 -8.46
C GLU A 76 -9.03 -0.89 -7.11
N TRP A 77 -8.03 -0.22 -6.58
CA TRP A 77 -8.11 0.46 -5.30
C TRP A 77 -9.24 1.48 -5.27
N LYS A 78 -9.33 2.32 -6.31
CA LYS A 78 -10.35 3.37 -6.38
C LYS A 78 -11.76 2.78 -6.48
N ALA A 79 -11.92 1.74 -7.28
CA ALA A 79 -13.22 1.10 -7.44
C ALA A 79 -13.68 0.46 -6.13
N ASP A 80 -12.79 -0.27 -5.49
CA ASP A 80 -13.11 -0.95 -4.24
C ASP A 80 -13.31 0.04 -3.10
N LYS A 81 -12.53 1.11 -3.09
CA LYS A 81 -12.66 2.16 -2.10
C LYS A 81 -14.05 2.78 -2.10
N GLU A 82 -14.60 3.03 -3.28
CA GLU A 82 -15.97 3.53 -3.39
C GLU A 82 -16.98 2.52 -2.87
N ALA A 83 -16.78 1.26 -3.19
CA ALA A 83 -17.68 0.21 -2.75
C ALA A 83 -17.72 0.07 -1.23
N TYR A 84 -16.62 0.38 -0.56
CA TYR A 84 -16.51 0.31 0.90
C TYR A 84 -16.80 1.64 1.59
N ASN A 85 -17.17 2.66 0.85
CA ASN A 85 -17.45 4.00 1.40
C ASN A 85 -16.26 4.60 2.15
N LEU A 86 -15.10 4.47 1.58
CA LEU A 86 -13.90 4.94 2.24
C LEU A 86 -13.36 6.25 1.65
#